data_b9f93579db0691315466dbda776d21e4
#
_entry.id   b9f93579db0691315466dbda776d21e4
#
_cell.length_a   1.000
_cell.length_b   1.000
_cell.length_c   1.000
_cell.angle_alpha   90.00
_cell.angle_beta   90.00
_cell.angle_gamma   90.00
#
_symmetry.space_group_name_H-M   'P 1'
#
loop_
_entity.id
_entity.type
_entity.pdbx_description
1 polymer ?
#
loop_
_entity_poly.entity_id
_entity_poly.type
_entity_poly.pdbx_seq_one_letter_code
_entity_poly.pdbx_strand_id
1 'polypeptide(L)'
;MKHPRTLIREAVAALLSANLQKVDPRITPARISIHRSTPLFAGKLPAILIYTRDERIEEQPNADPGLRYRKLELSVEIIASGDAAAEEADVLAQAVEAILDADETLGLLVEGTRLTRTEVDQGGEGDTPVLAARLSFEVSYWTRPLETPEGALPLQVLYSWAPRIGIPHEPEYQPLLDPAGATP
;
A
#
# COMPACT_ATOMS: atom_id res chain seq x y z
N MET A 1 11.28 -5.08 -8.53
CA MET A 1 10.65 -4.65 -7.26
C MET A 1 9.14 -4.46 -7.51
N LYS A 2 8.25 -4.97 -6.63
CA LYS A 2 6.80 -4.72 -6.76
C LYS A 2 6.46 -3.33 -6.25
N HIS A 3 5.48 -2.68 -6.87
CA HIS A 3 4.99 -1.38 -6.38
C HIS A 3 4.31 -1.53 -5.00
N PRO A 4 4.47 -0.58 -4.05
CA PRO A 4 3.85 -0.66 -2.71
C PRO A 4 2.34 -0.94 -2.74
N ARG A 5 1.58 -0.31 -3.64
CA ARG A 5 0.14 -0.58 -3.82
C ARG A 5 -0.17 -2.05 -4.12
N THR A 6 0.71 -2.73 -4.85
CA THR A 6 0.55 -4.16 -5.13
C THR A 6 0.80 -4.99 -3.87
N LEU A 7 1.84 -4.66 -3.11
CA LEU A 7 2.15 -5.34 -1.84
C LEU A 7 1.02 -5.16 -0.83
N ILE A 8 0.45 -3.96 -0.72
CA ILE A 8 -0.68 -3.66 0.16
C ILE A 8 -1.90 -4.53 -0.20
N ARG A 9 -2.28 -4.57 -1.48
CA ARG A 9 -3.41 -5.42 -1.91
C ARG A 9 -3.16 -6.91 -1.67
N GLU A 10 -1.95 -7.38 -1.92
CA GLU A 10 -1.56 -8.78 -1.66
C GLU A 10 -1.61 -9.11 -0.17
N ALA A 11 -1.13 -8.20 0.69
CA ALA A 11 -1.18 -8.36 2.14
C ALA A 11 -2.62 -8.42 2.65
N VAL A 12 -3.47 -7.49 2.20
CA VAL A 12 -4.90 -7.49 2.56
C VAL A 12 -5.58 -8.77 2.07
N ALA A 13 -5.34 -9.20 0.84
CA ALA A 13 -5.92 -10.44 0.32
C ALA A 13 -5.48 -11.67 1.12
N ALA A 14 -4.21 -11.74 1.51
CA ALA A 14 -3.69 -12.82 2.34
C ALA A 14 -4.33 -12.83 3.74
N LEU A 15 -4.44 -11.65 4.37
CA LEU A 15 -5.03 -11.49 5.69
C LEU A 15 -6.52 -11.89 5.70
N LEU A 16 -7.28 -11.42 4.70
CA LEU A 16 -8.69 -11.77 4.54
C LEU A 16 -8.87 -13.26 4.22
N SER A 17 -8.03 -13.83 3.34
CA SER A 17 -8.07 -15.27 3.01
C SER A 17 -7.84 -16.16 4.23
N ALA A 18 -6.94 -15.77 5.12
CA ALA A 18 -6.60 -16.54 6.31
C ALA A 18 -7.71 -16.54 7.38
N ASN A 19 -8.56 -15.51 7.40
CA ASN A 19 -9.51 -15.28 8.49
C ASN A 19 -10.98 -15.38 8.07
N LEU A 20 -11.37 -14.89 6.90
CA LEU A 20 -12.78 -14.88 6.48
C LEU A 20 -13.39 -16.27 6.31
N GLN A 21 -12.60 -17.28 5.97
CA GLN A 21 -13.08 -18.66 5.88
C GLN A 21 -13.60 -19.21 7.20
N LYS A 22 -13.16 -18.63 8.33
CA LYS A 22 -13.67 -18.98 9.68
C LYS A 22 -15.05 -18.39 9.95
N VAL A 23 -15.39 -17.29 9.28
CA VAL A 23 -16.68 -16.59 9.38
C VAL A 23 -17.68 -17.19 8.39
N ASP A 24 -17.27 -17.32 7.15
CA ASP A 24 -18.05 -17.98 6.11
C ASP A 24 -17.17 -18.97 5.32
N PRO A 25 -17.40 -20.29 5.47
CA PRO A 25 -16.61 -21.32 4.78
C PRO A 25 -16.67 -21.25 3.25
N ARG A 26 -17.67 -20.53 2.68
CA ARG A 26 -17.76 -20.30 1.23
C ARG A 26 -16.70 -19.31 0.73
N ILE A 27 -16.18 -18.44 1.60
CA ILE A 27 -15.13 -17.48 1.24
C ILE A 27 -13.78 -18.20 1.22
N THR A 28 -13.51 -18.87 0.11
CA THR A 28 -12.21 -19.47 -0.17
C THR A 28 -11.28 -18.43 -0.82
N PRO A 29 -9.96 -18.66 -0.90
CA PRO A 29 -9.04 -17.76 -1.60
C PRO A 29 -9.46 -17.46 -3.05
N ALA A 30 -10.16 -18.39 -3.71
CA ALA A 30 -10.67 -18.20 -5.07
C ALA A 30 -11.84 -17.20 -5.16
N ARG A 31 -12.44 -16.84 -4.03
CA ARG A 31 -13.50 -15.82 -3.92
C ARG A 31 -12.98 -14.43 -3.61
N ILE A 32 -11.69 -14.32 -3.30
CA ILE A 32 -11.01 -13.05 -3.03
C ILE A 32 -10.20 -12.69 -4.26
N SER A 33 -10.47 -11.55 -4.85
CA SER A 33 -9.84 -11.11 -6.10
C SER A 33 -9.21 -9.73 -5.96
N ILE A 34 -7.99 -9.60 -6.49
CA ILE A 34 -7.27 -8.33 -6.58
C ILE A 34 -7.41 -7.79 -8.00
N HIS A 35 -7.89 -6.55 -8.16
CA HIS A 35 -8.02 -5.89 -9.48
C HIS A 35 -8.72 -6.73 -10.54
N ARG A 36 -9.91 -7.21 -10.22
CA ARG A 36 -10.68 -7.98 -11.19
C ARG A 36 -11.18 -7.09 -12.34
N SER A 37 -10.93 -7.50 -13.57
CA SER A 37 -11.42 -6.86 -14.78
C SER A 37 -12.54 -7.63 -15.48
N THR A 38 -12.80 -8.87 -15.06
CA THR A 38 -13.83 -9.72 -15.66
C THR A 38 -15.10 -9.73 -14.79
N PRO A 39 -16.31 -9.79 -15.38
CA PRO A 39 -17.56 -9.86 -14.64
C PRO A 39 -17.59 -11.06 -13.68
N LEU A 40 -18.30 -10.89 -12.56
CA LEU A 40 -18.60 -11.97 -11.62
C LEU A 40 -19.81 -12.76 -12.11
N PHE A 41 -19.70 -14.07 -12.07
CA PHE A 41 -20.84 -14.96 -12.31
C PHE A 41 -21.55 -15.29 -10.99
N ALA A 42 -22.88 -15.42 -11.00
CA ALA A 42 -23.68 -15.68 -9.81
C ALA A 42 -23.18 -16.89 -8.99
N GLY A 43 -22.70 -17.94 -9.64
CA GLY A 43 -22.12 -19.11 -8.95
C GLY A 43 -20.81 -18.89 -8.20
N LYS A 44 -20.25 -17.66 -8.28
CA LYS A 44 -19.04 -17.24 -7.55
C LYS A 44 -19.32 -16.26 -6.42
N LEU A 45 -20.55 -16.11 -6.02
CA LEU A 45 -20.95 -15.26 -4.91
C LEU A 45 -21.15 -16.10 -3.63
N PRO A 46 -20.94 -15.53 -2.45
CA PRO A 46 -20.38 -14.21 -2.20
C PRO A 46 -18.92 -14.09 -2.63
N ALA A 47 -18.47 -12.89 -2.96
CA ALA A 47 -17.09 -12.61 -3.41
C ALA A 47 -16.56 -11.32 -2.81
N ILE A 48 -15.24 -11.26 -2.60
CA ILE A 48 -14.52 -10.11 -2.08
C ILE A 48 -13.60 -9.57 -3.17
N LEU A 49 -13.72 -8.29 -3.47
CA LEU A 49 -12.89 -7.61 -4.46
C LEU A 49 -12.07 -6.51 -3.79
N ILE A 50 -10.78 -6.50 -4.05
CA ILE A 50 -9.84 -5.55 -3.44
C ILE A 50 -9.27 -4.64 -4.52
N TYR A 51 -9.47 -3.34 -4.35
CA TYR A 51 -8.99 -2.31 -5.27
C TYR A 51 -8.20 -1.23 -4.53
N THR A 52 -7.27 -0.60 -5.22
CA THR A 52 -6.71 0.69 -4.82
C THR A 52 -7.23 1.74 -5.81
N ARG A 53 -7.74 2.86 -5.31
CA ARG A 53 -8.41 3.87 -6.13
C ARG A 53 -7.56 5.11 -6.27
N ASP A 54 -7.53 5.93 -5.26
CA ASP A 54 -6.80 7.20 -5.24
C ASP A 54 -5.59 7.14 -4.32
N GLU A 55 -4.54 7.88 -4.64
CA GLU A 55 -3.35 7.98 -3.82
C GLU A 55 -2.87 9.42 -3.80
N ARG A 56 -2.80 10.01 -2.61
CA ARG A 56 -2.31 11.35 -2.37
C ARG A 56 -0.96 11.33 -1.71
N ILE A 57 -0.12 12.30 -2.05
CA ILE A 57 1.16 12.53 -1.38
C ILE A 57 0.97 13.77 -0.52
N GLU A 58 1.19 13.62 0.77
CA GLU A 58 1.12 14.73 1.72
C GLU A 58 2.53 15.19 2.07
N GLU A 59 2.73 16.51 2.08
CA GLU A 59 3.96 17.09 2.56
C GLU A 59 4.03 16.97 4.08
N GLN A 60 5.15 16.47 4.56
CA GLN A 60 5.46 16.39 5.99
C GLN A 60 6.67 17.30 6.27
N PRO A 61 6.47 18.46 6.93
CA PRO A 61 7.53 19.45 7.10
C PRO A 61 8.78 18.95 7.82
N ASN A 62 8.64 17.91 8.64
CA ASN A 62 9.72 17.32 9.42
C ASN A 62 10.22 15.97 8.88
N ALA A 63 9.79 15.58 7.68
CA ALA A 63 10.28 14.36 7.07
C ALA A 63 11.69 14.53 6.53
N ASP A 64 12.46 13.44 6.54
CA ASP A 64 13.77 13.40 5.88
C ASP A 64 13.64 13.78 4.40
N PRO A 65 14.62 14.50 3.84
CA PRO A 65 14.61 14.86 2.44
C PRO A 65 14.39 13.64 1.54
N GLY A 66 13.39 13.74 0.66
CA GLY A 66 13.04 12.68 -0.27
C GLY A 66 12.05 11.63 0.24
N LEU A 67 11.74 11.57 1.55
CA LEU A 67 10.63 10.76 2.03
C LEU A 67 9.29 11.36 1.57
N ARG A 68 8.38 10.48 1.15
CA ARG A 68 7.04 10.86 0.74
C ARG A 68 6.03 10.12 1.57
N TYR A 69 5.21 10.87 2.29
CA TYR A 69 4.06 10.34 3.00
C TYR A 69 2.91 10.16 2.03
N ARG A 70 2.35 8.97 1.98
CA ARG A 70 1.30 8.60 1.05
C ARG A 70 0.06 8.16 1.79
N LYS A 71 -1.08 8.61 1.31
CA LYS A 71 -2.41 8.16 1.71
C LYS A 71 -3.09 7.52 0.52
N LEU A 72 -3.33 6.23 0.63
CA LEU A 72 -3.92 5.41 -0.40
C LEU A 72 -5.33 5.03 -0.03
N GLU A 73 -6.28 5.25 -0.91
CA GLU A 73 -7.62 4.71 -0.77
C GLU A 73 -7.64 3.24 -1.22
N LEU A 74 -7.85 2.36 -0.24
CA LEU A 74 -8.08 0.93 -0.44
C LEU A 74 -9.57 0.66 -0.34
N SER A 75 -10.15 0.04 -1.36
CA SER A 75 -11.55 -0.35 -1.41
C SER A 75 -11.68 -1.86 -1.33
N VAL A 76 -12.44 -2.35 -0.37
CA VAL A 76 -12.84 -3.76 -0.26
C VAL A 76 -14.33 -3.84 -0.56
N GLU A 77 -14.68 -4.50 -1.67
CA GLU A 77 -16.07 -4.67 -2.11
C GLU A 77 -16.51 -6.10 -1.85
N ILE A 78 -17.63 -6.23 -1.16
CA ILE A 78 -18.29 -7.50 -0.84
C ILE A 78 -19.52 -7.58 -1.71
N ILE A 79 -19.63 -8.65 -2.50
CA ILE A 79 -20.76 -8.86 -3.39
C ILE A 79 -21.47 -10.15 -2.97
N ALA A 80 -22.73 -10.04 -2.57
CA ALA A 80 -23.58 -11.14 -2.19
C ALA A 80 -24.83 -11.19 -3.08
N SER A 81 -25.51 -12.34 -3.15
CA SER A 81 -26.73 -12.50 -3.95
C SER A 81 -27.70 -13.47 -3.29
N GLY A 82 -28.98 -13.28 -3.56
CA GLY A 82 -30.08 -14.09 -3.03
C GLY A 82 -30.86 -13.36 -1.94
N ASP A 83 -31.84 -14.05 -1.35
CA ASP A 83 -32.77 -13.46 -0.39
C ASP A 83 -32.11 -12.93 0.89
N ALA A 84 -31.00 -13.55 1.29
CA ALA A 84 -30.20 -13.16 2.46
C ALA A 84 -28.98 -12.27 2.12
N ALA A 85 -28.91 -11.72 0.90
CA ALA A 85 -27.73 -10.99 0.44
C ALA A 85 -27.33 -9.81 1.34
N ALA A 86 -28.33 -9.11 1.92
CA ALA A 86 -28.09 -7.98 2.81
C ALA A 86 -27.41 -8.43 4.13
N GLU A 87 -27.99 -9.44 4.77
CA GLU A 87 -27.45 -9.97 6.03
C GLU A 87 -26.05 -10.60 5.83
N GLU A 88 -25.87 -11.31 4.71
CA GLU A 88 -24.54 -11.85 4.35
C GLU A 88 -23.50 -10.76 4.14
N ALA A 89 -23.84 -9.72 3.40
CA ALA A 89 -22.94 -8.60 3.13
C ALA A 89 -22.57 -7.88 4.43
N ASP A 90 -23.52 -7.65 5.33
CA ASP A 90 -23.27 -6.99 6.62
C ASP A 90 -22.35 -7.83 7.52
N VAL A 91 -22.58 -9.14 7.63
CA VAL A 91 -21.75 -10.05 8.41
C VAL A 91 -20.31 -10.07 7.86
N LEU A 92 -20.15 -10.14 6.53
CA LEU A 92 -18.84 -10.13 5.89
C LEU A 92 -18.16 -8.77 6.02
N ALA A 93 -18.91 -7.66 5.93
CA ALA A 93 -18.39 -6.32 6.10
C ALA A 93 -17.84 -6.11 7.50
N GLN A 94 -18.60 -6.50 8.53
CA GLN A 94 -18.16 -6.46 9.92
C GLN A 94 -16.90 -7.33 10.14
N ALA A 95 -16.85 -8.51 9.53
CA ALA A 95 -15.68 -9.37 9.64
C ALA A 95 -14.45 -8.78 8.96
N VAL A 96 -14.60 -8.17 7.77
CA VAL A 96 -13.49 -7.47 7.08
C VAL A 96 -12.96 -6.32 7.92
N GLU A 97 -13.84 -5.50 8.49
CA GLU A 97 -13.47 -4.40 9.38
C GLU A 97 -12.67 -4.94 10.59
N ALA A 98 -13.22 -5.90 11.31
CA ALA A 98 -12.56 -6.48 12.48
C ALA A 98 -11.19 -7.13 12.18
N ILE A 99 -11.04 -7.76 11.00
CA ILE A 99 -9.78 -8.37 10.60
C ILE A 99 -8.73 -7.29 10.29
N LEU A 100 -9.10 -6.21 9.62
CA LEU A 100 -8.17 -5.13 9.28
C LEU A 100 -7.83 -4.27 10.50
N ASP A 101 -8.77 -4.05 11.42
CA ASP A 101 -8.53 -3.36 12.69
C ASP A 101 -7.60 -4.17 13.62
N ALA A 102 -7.64 -5.50 13.55
CA ALA A 102 -6.75 -6.34 14.34
C ALA A 102 -5.28 -6.29 13.90
N ASP A 103 -5.02 -5.92 12.64
CA ASP A 103 -3.66 -5.68 12.11
C ASP A 103 -3.65 -4.45 11.21
N GLU A 104 -3.78 -3.28 11.82
CA GLU A 104 -3.78 -1.98 11.13
C GLU A 104 -2.52 -1.73 10.31
N THR A 105 -1.42 -2.37 10.66
CA THR A 105 -0.12 -2.20 10.00
C THR A 105 0.13 -3.17 8.85
N LEU A 106 -0.76 -4.12 8.62
CA LEU A 106 -0.59 -5.19 7.63
C LEU A 106 0.77 -5.90 7.77
N GLY A 107 1.11 -6.29 9.00
CA GLY A 107 2.39 -6.91 9.31
C GLY A 107 3.58 -5.95 9.20
N LEU A 108 3.44 -4.69 9.58
CA LEU A 108 4.42 -3.60 9.48
C LEU A 108 4.75 -3.18 8.04
N LEU A 109 3.87 -3.46 7.10
CA LEU A 109 4.01 -3.02 5.71
C LEU A 109 3.64 -1.54 5.54
N VAL A 110 2.69 -1.06 6.35
CA VAL A 110 2.15 0.30 6.33
C VAL A 110 2.19 0.91 7.72
N GLU A 111 2.02 2.21 7.82
CA GLU A 111 1.94 2.92 9.09
C GLU A 111 0.59 2.70 9.79
N GLY A 112 -0.47 2.64 8.99
CA GLY A 112 -1.81 2.38 9.50
C GLY A 112 -2.84 2.21 8.40
N THR A 113 -3.91 1.50 8.75
CA THR A 113 -5.08 1.26 7.92
C THR A 113 -6.31 1.65 8.74
N ARG A 114 -7.16 2.52 8.21
CA ARG A 114 -8.33 3.02 8.93
C ARG A 114 -9.56 3.04 8.02
N LEU A 115 -10.67 2.48 8.48
CA LEU A 115 -11.97 2.60 7.81
C LEU A 115 -12.41 4.06 7.78
N THR A 116 -12.79 4.55 6.61
CA THR A 116 -13.23 5.94 6.40
C THR A 116 -14.67 6.05 5.93
N ARG A 117 -15.15 5.01 5.24
CA ARG A 117 -16.51 5.02 4.68
C ARG A 117 -17.01 3.60 4.40
N THR A 118 -18.30 3.39 4.61
CA THR A 118 -19.04 2.22 4.15
C THR A 118 -20.19 2.65 3.27
N GLU A 119 -20.34 2.04 2.11
CA GLU A 119 -21.42 2.27 1.15
C GLU A 119 -22.07 0.94 0.84
N VAL A 120 -23.40 0.94 0.77
CA VAL A 120 -24.18 -0.24 0.41
C VAL A 120 -25.03 0.09 -0.79
N ASP A 121 -24.81 -0.62 -1.88
CA ASP A 121 -25.57 -0.48 -3.12
C ASP A 121 -26.36 -1.76 -3.36
N GLN A 122 -27.64 -1.57 -3.68
CA GLN A 122 -28.51 -2.65 -4.10
C GLN A 122 -28.68 -2.59 -5.61
N GLY A 123 -28.27 -3.65 -6.29
CA GLY A 123 -28.34 -3.79 -7.74
C GLY A 123 -28.87 -5.17 -8.10
N GLY A 124 -29.13 -5.38 -9.37
CA GLY A 124 -29.57 -6.66 -9.95
C GLY A 124 -30.57 -6.42 -11.05
N GLU A 125 -30.26 -6.87 -12.25
CA GLU A 125 -31.24 -7.04 -13.31
C GLU A 125 -31.79 -8.47 -13.21
N GLY A 126 -33.06 -8.65 -12.90
CA GLY A 126 -33.73 -9.93 -12.80
C GLY A 126 -34.23 -10.31 -11.41
N ASP A 127 -34.70 -11.54 -11.28
CA ASP A 127 -35.37 -12.06 -10.06
C ASP A 127 -34.44 -12.32 -8.86
N THR A 128 -33.12 -12.19 -9.04
CA THR A 128 -32.16 -12.44 -7.94
C THR A 128 -31.54 -11.13 -7.50
N PRO A 129 -31.83 -10.65 -6.27
CA PRO A 129 -31.21 -9.45 -5.72
C PRO A 129 -29.70 -9.65 -5.57
N VAL A 130 -28.92 -8.63 -5.94
CA VAL A 130 -27.49 -8.56 -5.72
C VAL A 130 -27.21 -7.33 -4.86
N LEU A 131 -26.43 -7.51 -3.82
CA LEU A 131 -26.02 -6.44 -2.94
C LEU A 131 -24.50 -6.32 -2.96
N ALA A 132 -24.02 -5.09 -3.04
CA ALA A 132 -22.62 -4.74 -2.95
C ALA A 132 -22.39 -3.83 -1.75
N ALA A 133 -21.59 -4.28 -0.78
CA ALA A 133 -21.08 -3.45 0.30
C ALA A 133 -19.63 -3.07 0.00
N ARG A 134 -19.33 -1.78 0.02
CA ARG A 134 -17.99 -1.24 -0.20
C ARG A 134 -17.48 -0.59 1.06
N LEU A 135 -16.36 -1.09 1.55
CA LEU A 135 -15.61 -0.50 2.64
C LEU A 135 -14.40 0.23 2.07
N SER A 136 -14.29 1.52 2.32
CA SER A 136 -13.15 2.35 1.93
C SER A 136 -12.25 2.58 3.14
N PHE A 137 -10.98 2.20 3.00
CA PHE A 137 -9.95 2.39 4.02
C PHE A 137 -8.91 3.40 3.52
N GLU A 138 -8.47 4.27 4.40
CA GLU A 138 -7.27 5.07 4.19
C GLU A 138 -6.07 4.29 4.71
N VAL A 139 -5.12 4.03 3.82
CA VAL A 139 -3.85 3.35 4.15
C VAL A 139 -2.72 4.35 4.05
N SER A 140 -2.03 4.58 5.16
CA SER A 140 -0.90 5.51 5.24
C SER A 140 0.43 4.78 5.25
N TYR A 141 1.39 5.25 4.45
CA TYR A 141 2.72 4.65 4.35
C TYR A 141 3.76 5.60 3.76
N TRP A 142 5.03 5.28 3.99
CA TRP A 142 6.15 6.05 3.51
C TRP A 142 6.81 5.40 2.30
N THR A 143 7.27 6.23 1.37
CA THR A 143 8.13 5.78 0.27
C THR A 143 9.33 6.68 0.12
N ARG A 144 10.46 6.09 -0.24
CA ARG A 144 11.60 6.83 -0.76
C ARG A 144 11.50 6.94 -2.27
N PRO A 145 12.03 8.00 -2.89
CA PRO A 145 12.24 8.01 -4.33
C PRO A 145 13.03 6.76 -4.72
N LEU A 146 12.77 6.24 -5.91
CA LEU A 146 13.69 5.26 -6.48
C LEU A 146 15.07 5.93 -6.51
N GLU A 147 16.02 5.34 -5.80
CA GLU A 147 17.40 5.81 -5.89
C GLU A 147 17.78 5.73 -7.36
N THR A 148 18.09 6.86 -7.94
CA THR A 148 18.84 6.87 -9.19
C THR A 148 20.09 6.08 -8.91
N PRO A 149 20.50 5.11 -9.75
CA PRO A 149 21.74 4.40 -9.55
C PRO A 149 22.80 5.46 -9.24
N GLU A 150 23.46 5.30 -8.10
CA GLU A 150 24.41 6.26 -7.55
C GLU A 150 25.22 6.85 -8.69
N GLY A 151 25.12 8.15 -8.88
CA GLY A 151 26.11 8.86 -9.65
C GLY A 151 27.46 8.47 -9.05
N ALA A 152 28.44 8.16 -9.89
CA ALA A 152 29.73 7.71 -9.43
C ALA A 152 30.14 8.49 -8.17
N LEU A 153 30.37 7.77 -7.07
CA LEU A 153 30.85 8.39 -5.84
C LEU A 153 32.02 9.30 -6.24
N PRO A 154 32.12 10.50 -5.70
CA PRO A 154 33.28 11.33 -5.98
C PRO A 154 34.52 10.52 -5.70
N LEU A 155 35.33 10.31 -6.73
CA LEU A 155 36.55 9.50 -6.65
C LEU A 155 37.55 10.06 -5.61
N GLN A 156 37.36 11.32 -5.27
CA GLN A 156 38.25 12.01 -4.34
C GLN A 156 37.51 13.18 -3.66
N VAL A 157 37.64 13.29 -2.35
CA VAL A 157 37.24 14.45 -1.57
C VAL A 157 38.46 15.28 -1.27
N LEU A 158 38.47 16.52 -1.72
CA LEU A 158 39.54 17.46 -1.49
C LEU A 158 39.13 18.46 -0.41
N TYR A 159 40.09 18.91 0.39
CA TYR A 159 39.88 19.95 1.38
C TYR A 159 40.94 21.05 1.30
N SER A 160 40.55 22.23 1.74
CA SER A 160 41.46 23.38 1.90
C SER A 160 41.00 24.25 3.07
N TRP A 161 41.84 25.09 3.58
CA TRP A 161 41.58 25.99 4.68
C TRP A 161 41.48 27.45 4.20
N ALA A 162 40.58 28.22 4.79
CA ALA A 162 40.52 29.66 4.53
C ALA A 162 41.88 30.34 4.83
N PRO A 163 42.34 31.31 4.01
CA PRO A 163 41.62 31.96 2.91
C PRO A 163 41.74 31.25 1.53
N ARG A 164 42.36 30.08 1.44
CA ARG A 164 42.65 29.38 0.21
C ARG A 164 41.48 28.50 -0.25
N ILE A 165 40.33 29.13 -0.48
CA ILE A 165 39.09 28.45 -0.88
C ILE A 165 38.63 29.04 -2.20
N GLY A 166 38.04 28.18 -3.06
CA GLY A 166 37.42 28.55 -4.33
C GLY A 166 38.32 28.24 -5.53
N ILE A 167 37.75 28.44 -6.74
CA ILE A 167 38.34 28.06 -8.03
C ILE A 167 39.83 28.46 -8.20
N PRO A 168 40.29 29.66 -7.79
CA PRO A 168 41.69 30.03 -7.95
C PRO A 168 42.65 29.18 -7.13
N HIS A 169 42.18 28.50 -6.10
CA HIS A 169 42.98 27.69 -5.17
C HIS A 169 42.78 26.19 -5.31
N GLU A 170 41.93 25.74 -6.23
CA GLU A 170 41.70 24.29 -6.48
C GLU A 170 43.01 23.47 -6.64
N PRO A 171 44.05 23.98 -7.31
CA PRO A 171 45.31 23.24 -7.42
C PRO A 171 46.04 23.02 -6.07
N GLU A 172 45.65 23.77 -5.03
CA GLU A 172 46.26 23.69 -3.68
C GLU A 172 45.49 22.76 -2.74
N TYR A 173 44.35 22.20 -3.20
CA TYR A 173 43.49 21.32 -2.40
C TYR A 173 44.17 19.98 -2.13
N GLN A 174 44.02 19.49 -0.91
CA GLN A 174 44.59 18.21 -0.48
C GLN A 174 43.53 17.14 -0.42
N PRO A 175 43.81 15.89 -0.78
CA PRO A 175 42.86 14.80 -0.62
C PRO A 175 42.60 14.53 0.87
N LEU A 176 41.32 14.38 1.22
CA LEU A 176 40.89 14.06 2.59
C LEU A 176 41.35 12.65 3.01
N LEU A 177 41.40 11.73 2.06
CA LEU A 177 41.90 10.39 2.23
C LEU A 177 42.97 10.14 1.15
N ASP A 178 44.13 9.67 1.56
CA ASP A 178 45.15 9.26 0.60
C ASP A 178 44.73 7.91 -0.01
N PRO A 179 44.53 7.83 -1.35
CA PRO A 179 44.06 6.61 -2.00
C PRO A 179 45.04 5.44 -1.89
N ALA A 180 46.25 5.69 -1.42
CA ALA A 180 47.30 4.68 -1.35
C ALA A 180 47.46 4.02 0.02
N GLY A 181 46.73 4.46 1.08
CA GLY A 181 46.83 3.82 2.40
C GLY A 181 48.27 3.76 2.96
N ALA A 182 49.18 4.63 2.52
CA ALA A 182 50.54 4.63 2.97
C ALA A 182 50.65 5.41 4.29
N THR A 183 50.68 4.67 5.37
CA THR A 183 51.27 5.15 6.62
C THR A 183 52.78 5.31 6.44
N PRO A 184 53.41 6.38 6.94
CA PRO A 184 54.84 6.54 6.93
C PRO A 184 55.54 5.48 7.78
#